data_4773989030daae144e60074a546412e8
#
_entry.id   4773989030daae144e60074a546412e8
#
_cell.length_a   1.000
_cell.length_b   1.000
_cell.length_c   1.000
_cell.angle_alpha   90.00
_cell.angle_beta   90.00
_cell.angle_gamma   90.00
#
_symmetry.space_group_name_H-M   'P 1'
#
loop_
_entity.id
_entity.type
_entity.pdbx_description
1 polymer ?
#
loop_
_entity_poly.entity_id
_entity_poly.type
_entity_poly.pdbx_seq_one_letter_code
_entity_poly.pdbx_strand_id
1 'polypeptide(L)'
;ECMGGAGYVEDSILPRLYREAPVNSTWEGSGNVQCLDVLRALSKEPGVLDVLFSELGDGHGDKRLAAHIQQLQAQFKDTSDIQYRARQLTEDIALGLQAKLLLEAGNSAVSDAFIASRLSGGGRVYGALPRGLDVEAIVARSTPQIL
;
A
#
# COMPACT_ATOMS: atom_id res chain seq x y z
N GLU A 1 -0.99 18.79 6.63
CA GLU A 1 -1.15 18.53 8.06
C GLU A 1 0.14 18.80 8.84
N CYS A 2 1.27 18.26 8.41
CA CYS A 2 2.57 18.46 9.09
C CYS A 2 3.00 19.95 9.20
N MET A 3 2.49 20.80 8.34
CA MET A 3 2.80 22.24 8.33
C MET A 3 1.85 23.08 9.21
N GLY A 4 0.85 22.43 9.82
CA GLY A 4 -0.16 23.15 10.60
C GLY A 4 -0.90 24.21 9.76
N GLY A 5 -1.19 25.37 10.35
CA GLY A 5 -1.89 26.46 9.66
C GLY A 5 -1.21 26.96 8.39
N ALA A 6 0.12 26.92 8.33
CA ALA A 6 0.89 27.30 7.15
C ALA A 6 0.65 26.39 5.94
N GLY A 7 0.16 25.15 6.15
CA GLY A 7 -0.25 24.27 5.08
C GLY A 7 -1.62 24.60 4.49
N TYR A 8 -2.39 25.47 5.12
CA TYR A 8 -3.76 25.83 4.74
C TYR A 8 -3.93 27.25 4.23
N VAL A 9 -3.24 28.24 4.84
CA VAL A 9 -3.34 29.65 4.45
C VAL A 9 -2.66 29.94 3.11
N GLU A 10 -3.15 30.93 2.37
CA GLU A 10 -2.74 31.22 0.98
C GLU A 10 -1.36 31.89 0.83
N ASP A 11 -0.47 31.73 1.80
CA ASP A 11 0.88 32.35 1.79
C ASP A 11 1.92 31.51 1.02
N SER A 12 1.53 30.33 0.51
CA SER A 12 2.41 29.41 -0.19
C SER A 12 1.66 28.59 -1.24
N ILE A 13 2.40 27.70 -1.96
CA ILE A 13 1.79 26.75 -2.91
C ILE A 13 0.98 25.63 -2.23
N LEU A 14 1.17 25.38 -0.94
CA LEU A 14 0.61 24.22 -0.24
C LEU A 14 -0.93 24.15 -0.26
N PRO A 15 -1.68 25.24 -0.04
CA PRO A 15 -3.14 25.21 -0.11
C PRO A 15 -3.66 24.81 -1.50
N ARG A 16 -2.97 25.22 -2.56
CA ARG A 16 -3.30 24.82 -3.93
C ARG A 16 -3.08 23.32 -4.13
N LEU A 17 -1.95 22.79 -3.69
CA LEU A 17 -1.66 21.35 -3.76
C LEU A 17 -2.67 20.54 -2.94
N TYR A 18 -3.07 21.04 -1.78
CA TYR A 18 -4.11 20.43 -0.96
C TYR A 18 -5.45 20.34 -1.68
N ARG A 19 -5.87 21.40 -2.39
CA ARG A 19 -7.12 21.39 -3.16
C ARG A 19 -7.05 20.51 -4.41
N GLU A 20 -5.88 20.35 -5.01
CA GLU A 20 -5.68 19.49 -6.19
C GLU A 20 -5.58 18.00 -5.83
N ALA A 21 -5.06 17.66 -4.65
CA ALA A 21 -4.82 16.28 -4.23
C ALA A 21 -6.08 15.37 -4.30
N PRO A 22 -7.30 15.81 -3.92
CA PRO A 22 -8.50 14.97 -3.99
C PRO A 22 -8.86 14.46 -5.39
N VAL A 23 -8.48 15.14 -6.45
CA VAL A 23 -8.76 14.68 -7.83
C VAL A 23 -8.11 13.35 -8.14
N ASN A 24 -6.96 13.05 -7.51
CA ASN A 24 -6.25 11.79 -7.71
C ASN A 24 -7.00 10.55 -7.22
N SER A 25 -8.04 10.74 -6.40
CA SER A 25 -8.92 9.65 -5.95
C SER A 25 -10.21 9.54 -6.75
N THR A 26 -10.41 10.38 -7.76
CA THR A 26 -11.68 10.46 -8.51
C THR A 26 -11.53 10.34 -10.01
N TRP A 27 -10.44 10.85 -10.59
CA TRP A 27 -10.24 10.76 -12.03
C TRP A 27 -9.95 9.32 -12.46
N GLU A 28 -10.40 8.92 -13.66
CA GLU A 28 -10.39 7.54 -14.19
C GLU A 28 -11.28 6.55 -13.42
N GLY A 29 -12.05 7.01 -12.48
CA GLY A 29 -13.00 6.23 -11.68
C GLY A 29 -12.71 6.33 -10.18
N SER A 30 -13.78 6.37 -9.40
CA SER A 30 -13.66 6.37 -7.94
C SER A 30 -13.05 5.07 -7.44
N GLY A 31 -12.41 5.11 -6.26
CA GLY A 31 -11.68 3.97 -5.72
C GLY A 31 -12.48 2.66 -5.65
N ASN A 32 -13.77 2.72 -5.29
CA ASN A 32 -14.61 1.50 -5.27
C ASN A 32 -14.89 0.96 -6.67
N VAL A 33 -15.07 1.82 -7.67
CA VAL A 33 -15.24 1.40 -9.08
C VAL A 33 -13.98 0.70 -9.58
N GLN A 34 -12.81 1.24 -9.29
CA GLN A 34 -11.52 0.62 -9.63
C GLN A 34 -11.36 -0.77 -8.98
N CYS A 35 -11.74 -0.90 -7.71
CA CYS A 35 -11.65 -2.19 -7.00
C CYS A 35 -12.60 -3.25 -7.59
N LEU A 36 -13.81 -2.86 -7.98
CA LEU A 36 -14.74 -3.74 -8.68
C LEU A 36 -14.21 -4.12 -10.08
N ASP A 37 -13.52 -3.21 -10.76
CA ASP A 37 -12.89 -3.50 -12.04
C ASP A 37 -11.73 -4.48 -11.93
N VAL A 38 -10.95 -4.41 -10.86
CA VAL A 38 -9.93 -5.43 -10.54
C VAL A 38 -10.58 -6.81 -10.42
N LEU A 39 -11.66 -6.96 -9.65
CA LEU A 39 -12.37 -8.23 -9.55
C LEU A 39 -12.91 -8.70 -10.90
N ARG A 40 -13.44 -7.78 -11.71
CA ARG A 40 -13.90 -8.10 -13.06
C ARG A 40 -12.76 -8.61 -13.94
N ALA A 41 -11.60 -7.97 -13.91
CA ALA A 41 -10.43 -8.40 -14.67
C ALA A 41 -9.97 -9.82 -14.25
N LEU A 42 -9.84 -10.06 -12.95
CA LEU A 42 -9.48 -11.37 -12.40
C LEU A 42 -10.46 -12.47 -12.77
N SER A 43 -11.76 -12.14 -12.92
CA SER A 43 -12.79 -13.12 -13.30
C SER A 43 -12.85 -13.42 -14.79
N LYS A 44 -12.42 -12.49 -15.65
CA LYS A 44 -12.49 -12.63 -17.11
C LYS A 44 -11.35 -13.43 -17.71
N GLU A 45 -10.18 -13.35 -17.12
CA GLU A 45 -8.96 -13.91 -17.64
C GLU A 45 -8.51 -15.11 -16.77
N PRO A 46 -8.82 -16.34 -17.17
CA PRO A 46 -8.36 -17.52 -16.45
C PRO A 46 -6.83 -17.53 -16.29
N GLY A 47 -6.35 -17.77 -15.07
CA GLY A 47 -4.92 -17.83 -14.77
C GLY A 47 -4.30 -16.51 -14.32
N VAL A 48 -4.96 -15.35 -14.46
CA VAL A 48 -4.41 -14.08 -13.97
C VAL A 48 -4.17 -14.12 -12.47
N LEU A 49 -5.07 -14.75 -11.71
CA LEU A 49 -4.90 -14.89 -10.27
C LEU A 49 -3.68 -15.77 -9.92
N ASP A 50 -3.44 -16.83 -10.68
CA ASP A 50 -2.27 -17.69 -10.49
C ASP A 50 -0.97 -16.94 -10.81
N VAL A 51 -0.97 -16.14 -11.87
CA VAL A 51 0.17 -15.27 -12.22
C VAL A 51 0.42 -14.25 -11.12
N LEU A 52 -0.63 -13.62 -10.58
CA LEU A 52 -0.51 -12.69 -9.45
C LEU A 52 0.14 -13.34 -8.23
N PHE A 53 -0.33 -14.54 -7.83
CA PHE A 53 0.25 -15.23 -6.70
C PHE A 53 1.65 -15.77 -6.97
N SER A 54 1.93 -16.16 -8.22
CA SER A 54 3.30 -16.50 -8.64
C SER A 54 4.24 -15.30 -8.53
N GLU A 55 3.77 -14.11 -8.92
CA GLU A 55 4.54 -12.86 -8.78
C GLU A 55 4.75 -12.48 -7.32
N LEU A 56 3.74 -12.59 -6.46
CA LEU A 56 3.88 -12.35 -5.02
C LEU A 56 4.85 -13.32 -4.34
N GLY A 57 4.95 -14.55 -4.86
CA GLY A 57 5.86 -15.58 -4.37
C GLY A 57 5.49 -16.12 -2.98
N ASP A 58 6.51 -16.51 -2.22
CA ASP A 58 6.37 -17.13 -0.90
C ASP A 58 6.64 -16.16 0.28
N GLY A 59 6.73 -14.86 -0.01
CA GLY A 59 7.03 -13.84 0.99
C GLY A 59 8.47 -13.35 1.00
N HIS A 60 9.27 -13.74 0.01
CA HIS A 60 10.64 -13.25 -0.20
C HIS A 60 11.53 -13.31 1.07
N GLY A 61 11.33 -14.36 1.89
CA GLY A 61 12.02 -14.57 3.16
C GLY A 61 11.44 -13.82 4.37
N ASP A 62 10.44 -12.94 4.20
CA ASP A 62 9.76 -12.27 5.31
C ASP A 62 8.48 -13.03 5.70
N LYS A 63 8.44 -13.48 6.95
CA LYS A 63 7.31 -14.27 7.48
C LYS A 63 6.01 -13.49 7.54
N ARG A 64 6.06 -12.15 7.70
CA ARG A 64 4.88 -11.27 7.76
C ARG A 64 4.26 -11.15 6.37
N LEU A 65 5.09 -10.99 5.35
CA LEU A 65 4.63 -10.98 3.96
C LEU A 65 4.10 -12.37 3.55
N ALA A 66 4.78 -13.45 3.93
CA ALA A 66 4.31 -14.81 3.67
C ALA A 66 2.91 -15.06 4.29
N ALA A 67 2.71 -14.65 5.55
CA ALA A 67 1.41 -14.75 6.21
C ALA A 67 0.33 -13.92 5.51
N HIS A 68 0.66 -12.71 5.08
CA HIS A 68 -0.25 -11.85 4.32
C HIS A 68 -0.68 -12.49 2.99
N ILE A 69 0.26 -13.07 2.23
CA ILE A 69 -0.02 -13.77 0.98
C ILE A 69 -0.93 -14.99 1.21
N GLN A 70 -0.65 -15.78 2.24
CA GLN A 70 -1.50 -16.93 2.61
C GLN A 70 -2.92 -16.50 2.97
N GLN A 71 -3.06 -15.42 3.73
CA GLN A 71 -4.35 -14.85 4.07
C GLN A 71 -5.10 -14.38 2.82
N LEU A 72 -4.41 -13.68 1.92
CA LEU A 72 -4.98 -13.21 0.66
C LEU A 72 -5.45 -14.38 -0.23
N GLN A 73 -4.65 -15.45 -0.33
CA GLN A 73 -5.04 -16.68 -1.03
C GLN A 73 -6.30 -17.31 -0.43
N ALA A 74 -6.40 -17.35 0.89
CA ALA A 74 -7.59 -17.88 1.57
C ALA A 74 -8.83 -17.01 1.29
N GLN A 75 -8.67 -15.68 1.25
CA GLN A 75 -9.77 -14.74 0.94
C GLN A 75 -10.30 -14.92 -0.48
N PHE A 76 -9.46 -15.24 -1.46
CA PHE A 76 -9.90 -15.49 -2.85
C PHE A 76 -10.56 -16.87 -3.04
N LYS A 77 -10.33 -17.83 -2.13
CA LYS A 77 -11.05 -19.12 -2.14
C LYS A 77 -12.51 -18.96 -1.69
N ASP A 78 -12.80 -17.99 -0.84
CA ASP A 78 -14.15 -17.64 -0.45
C ASP A 78 -14.70 -16.58 -1.41
N THR A 79 -15.61 -16.99 -2.28
CA THR A 79 -16.26 -16.10 -3.25
C THR A 79 -17.56 -15.47 -2.72
N SER A 80 -17.96 -15.80 -1.48
CA SER A 80 -19.14 -15.22 -0.85
C SER A 80 -18.95 -13.72 -0.69
N ASP A 81 -19.94 -12.96 -1.17
CA ASP A 81 -19.96 -11.50 -1.05
C ASP A 81 -18.66 -10.80 -1.47
N ILE A 82 -17.94 -11.37 -2.45
CA ILE A 82 -16.62 -10.90 -2.88
C ILE A 82 -16.64 -9.41 -3.27
N GLN A 83 -17.74 -8.91 -3.82
CA GLN A 83 -17.88 -7.50 -4.20
C GLN A 83 -17.87 -6.55 -2.99
N TYR A 84 -18.41 -6.97 -1.84
CA TYR A 84 -18.31 -6.20 -0.59
C TYR A 84 -16.86 -6.08 -0.10
N ARG A 85 -16.03 -7.08 -0.41
CA ARG A 85 -14.63 -7.15 -0.03
C ARG A 85 -13.68 -6.61 -1.09
N ALA A 86 -14.21 -6.15 -2.24
CA ALA A 86 -13.41 -5.72 -3.39
C ALA A 86 -12.31 -4.72 -3.01
N ARG A 87 -12.64 -3.71 -2.20
CA ARG A 87 -11.69 -2.70 -1.76
C ARG A 87 -10.58 -3.28 -0.88
N GLN A 88 -10.96 -4.12 0.08
CA GLN A 88 -9.99 -4.77 0.96
C GLN A 88 -9.05 -5.71 0.17
N LEU A 89 -9.62 -6.53 -0.71
CA LEU A 89 -8.84 -7.45 -1.55
C LEU A 89 -7.86 -6.71 -2.47
N THR A 90 -8.30 -5.62 -3.10
CA THR A 90 -7.45 -4.80 -3.95
C THR A 90 -6.34 -4.12 -3.14
N GLU A 91 -6.66 -3.63 -1.96
CA GLU A 91 -5.66 -3.05 -1.06
C GLU A 91 -4.64 -4.09 -0.60
N ASP A 92 -5.10 -5.28 -0.23
CA ASP A 92 -4.22 -6.37 0.22
C ASP A 92 -3.29 -6.86 -0.91
N ILE A 93 -3.77 -6.92 -2.16
CA ILE A 93 -2.94 -7.16 -3.34
C ILE A 93 -1.86 -6.08 -3.47
N ALA A 94 -2.26 -4.81 -3.42
CA ALA A 94 -1.34 -3.69 -3.60
C ALA A 94 -0.28 -3.64 -2.50
N LEU A 95 -0.67 -3.85 -1.24
CA LEU A 95 0.26 -3.88 -0.11
C LEU A 95 1.24 -5.06 -0.19
N GLY A 96 0.77 -6.23 -0.59
CA GLY A 96 1.62 -7.41 -0.80
C GLY A 96 2.67 -7.17 -1.88
N LEU A 97 2.26 -6.62 -3.03
CA LEU A 97 3.16 -6.30 -4.13
C LEU A 97 4.18 -5.21 -3.75
N GLN A 98 3.73 -4.15 -3.08
CA GLN A 98 4.63 -3.08 -2.60
C GLN A 98 5.66 -3.63 -1.61
N ALA A 99 5.24 -4.48 -0.67
CA ALA A 99 6.14 -5.10 0.30
C ALA A 99 7.21 -5.96 -0.40
N LYS A 100 6.80 -6.80 -1.36
CA LYS A 100 7.72 -7.60 -2.17
C LYS A 100 8.76 -6.73 -2.88
N LEU A 101 8.31 -5.71 -3.61
CA LEU A 101 9.19 -4.82 -4.36
C LEU A 101 10.16 -4.05 -3.45
N LEU A 102 9.73 -3.66 -2.25
CA LEU A 102 10.61 -3.01 -1.27
C LEU A 102 11.67 -3.98 -0.72
N LEU A 103 11.35 -5.26 -0.53
CA LEU A 103 12.34 -6.28 -0.16
C LEU A 103 13.35 -6.49 -1.27
N GLU A 104 12.90 -6.60 -2.51
CA GLU A 104 13.77 -6.72 -3.69
C GLU A 104 14.70 -5.52 -3.90
N ALA A 105 14.22 -4.31 -3.57
CA ALA A 105 15.02 -3.09 -3.61
C ALA A 105 16.16 -3.05 -2.58
N GLY A 106 16.18 -3.97 -1.61
CA GLY A 106 17.30 -4.22 -0.72
C GLY A 106 17.52 -3.19 0.40
N ASN A 107 16.64 -2.21 0.59
CA ASN A 107 16.74 -1.28 1.73
C ASN A 107 15.94 -1.81 2.92
N SER A 108 16.64 -2.48 3.84
CA SER A 108 16.02 -3.16 4.97
C SER A 108 15.26 -2.23 5.93
N ALA A 109 15.73 -1.01 6.17
CA ALA A 109 15.04 -0.05 7.04
C ALA A 109 13.67 0.33 6.47
N VAL A 110 13.59 0.58 5.14
CA VAL A 110 12.35 0.95 4.47
C VAL A 110 11.40 -0.24 4.37
N SER A 111 11.88 -1.42 3.95
CA SER A 111 11.03 -2.60 3.80
C SER A 111 10.50 -3.08 5.15
N ASP A 112 11.32 -3.08 6.20
CA ASP A 112 10.87 -3.47 7.55
C ASP A 112 9.81 -2.50 8.09
N ALA A 113 10.03 -1.19 7.97
CA ALA A 113 9.07 -0.19 8.40
C ALA A 113 7.74 -0.29 7.64
N PHE A 114 7.79 -0.51 6.32
CA PHE A 114 6.59 -0.69 5.51
C PHE A 114 5.81 -1.94 5.95
N ILE A 115 6.46 -3.08 6.01
CA ILE A 115 5.83 -4.36 6.36
C ILE A 115 5.26 -4.30 7.80
N ALA A 116 6.04 -3.80 8.75
CA ALA A 116 5.62 -3.69 10.13
C ALA A 116 4.41 -2.77 10.32
N SER A 117 4.34 -1.67 9.56
CA SER A 117 3.24 -0.70 9.70
C SER A 117 2.02 -1.04 8.84
N ARG A 118 2.18 -1.74 7.71
CA ARG A 118 1.10 -1.95 6.74
C ARG A 118 0.52 -3.35 6.74
N LEU A 119 1.32 -4.38 7.00
CA LEU A 119 0.87 -5.78 6.98
C LEU A 119 0.60 -6.36 8.38
N SER A 120 1.06 -5.72 9.44
CA SER A 120 0.94 -6.24 10.81
C SER A 120 -0.22 -5.65 11.62
N GLY A 121 -1.24 -5.09 10.98
CA GLY A 121 -2.43 -4.56 11.66
C GLY A 121 -2.22 -3.21 12.37
N GLY A 122 -1.13 -2.50 12.08
CA GLY A 122 -0.88 -1.14 12.56
C GLY A 122 -1.83 -0.11 11.93
N GLY A 123 -1.92 1.06 12.53
CA GLY A 123 -2.72 2.15 11.99
C GLY A 123 -2.20 2.61 10.61
N ARG A 124 -3.13 3.07 9.77
CA ARG A 124 -2.84 3.58 8.42
C ARG A 124 -2.74 5.11 8.36
N VAL A 125 -2.58 5.73 9.52
CA VAL A 125 -2.44 7.17 9.67
C VAL A 125 -1.03 7.56 10.10
N TYR A 126 -0.70 8.83 9.98
CA TYR A 126 0.58 9.35 10.44
C TYR A 126 0.78 9.12 11.94
N GLY A 127 2.03 8.92 12.35
CA GLY A 127 2.39 8.70 13.75
C GLY A 127 2.07 7.31 14.29
N ALA A 128 1.65 6.35 13.45
CA ALA A 128 1.27 5.00 13.85
C ALA A 128 2.36 3.94 13.59
N LEU A 129 3.62 4.35 13.48
CA LEU A 129 4.72 3.40 13.30
C LEU A 129 4.95 2.59 14.58
N PRO A 130 5.19 1.28 14.48
CA PRO A 130 5.56 0.46 15.62
C PRO A 130 6.96 0.83 16.15
N ARG A 131 7.22 0.44 17.40
CA ARG A 131 8.54 0.70 18.02
C ARG A 131 9.61 -0.21 17.41
N GLY A 132 10.87 0.24 17.50
CA GLY A 132 12.04 -0.55 17.11
C GLY A 132 12.44 -0.47 15.65
N LEU A 133 11.82 0.42 14.87
CA LEU A 133 12.18 0.67 13.48
C LEU A 133 13.37 1.64 13.38
N ASP A 134 14.21 1.46 12.38
CA ASP A 134 15.32 2.38 12.06
C ASP A 134 14.81 3.62 11.31
N VAL A 135 14.16 4.51 12.06
CA VAL A 135 13.58 5.75 11.52
C VAL A 135 14.67 6.72 11.07
N GLU A 136 15.83 6.70 11.71
CA GLU A 136 16.96 7.58 11.35
C GLU A 136 17.48 7.27 9.95
N ALA A 137 17.66 5.99 9.62
CA ALA A 137 18.05 5.58 8.27
C ALA A 137 17.03 6.00 7.20
N ILE A 138 15.72 5.92 7.50
CA ILE A 138 14.66 6.33 6.58
C ILE A 138 14.69 7.84 6.35
N VAL A 139 14.83 8.64 7.41
CA VAL A 139 14.91 10.11 7.32
C VAL A 139 16.18 10.53 6.59
N ALA A 140 17.33 9.96 6.93
CA ALA A 140 18.60 10.25 6.26
C ALA A 140 18.54 9.98 4.75
N ARG A 141 17.96 8.83 4.35
CA ARG A 141 17.76 8.48 2.94
C ARG A 141 16.85 9.46 2.20
N SER A 142 15.85 10.01 2.87
CA SER A 142 14.85 10.89 2.28
C SER A 142 15.25 12.38 2.31
N THR A 143 16.33 12.71 3.03
CA THR A 143 16.81 14.10 3.14
C THR A 143 17.54 14.48 1.85
N PRO A 144 17.12 15.59 1.17
CA PRO A 144 17.81 16.06 -0.03
C PRO A 144 19.27 16.42 0.27
N GLN A 145 20.17 15.91 -0.56
CA GLN A 145 21.56 16.37 -0.55
C GLN A 145 21.66 17.68 -1.33
N ILE A 146 21.98 18.76 -0.66
CA ILE A 146 22.28 20.03 -1.30
C ILE A 146 23.69 19.88 -1.89
N LEU A 147 23.78 19.83 -3.22
CA LEU A 147 25.02 19.84 -3.99
C LEU A 147 25.61 21.25 -4.01
#